data_027a1292bd80806b5c84497ea1795a3b
#
_entry.id   027a1292bd80806b5c84497ea1795a3b
#
_cell.length_a   1.000
_cell.length_b   1.000
_cell.length_c   1.000
_cell.angle_alpha   90.00
_cell.angle_beta   90.00
_cell.angle_gamma   90.00
#
_symmetry.space_group_name_H-M   'P 1'
#
loop_
_entity.id
_entity.type
_entity.pdbx_description
1 polymer ?
#
loop_
_entity_poly.entity_id
_entity_poly.type
_entity_poly.pdbx_seq_one_letter_code
_entity_poly.pdbx_strand_id
1 'polypeptide(L)'
;MITFLSGGTGTPKLLSGMPHNADTVVIGNTGDDIEMGDLLVCPDLDTVMYLSSGILDRKKWWGIKGDTFGTHDYLVELAKERGWDGNPNFLKKNEQISGKRIANWRRFSGGEEFMKIGDRDRLFHKLRSRLIEEGKTLTEVTENLCSVLKTDVKLLPMSDDPVSSILQTDLGEMHFQAFWAGWKGKPEVENIEFRGSETAKTTRFVVDALKNEVIIGPSNPVTSIGPILSLKGIEELLSETKVVAVSPFIGDKSFSGPIKKLMMAKGYEANTSGLMEMYPFVDVFVIDSNDKTRIDRPMVRTDIRIDCKSDAMRVYEACLKAFEKMEKK
;
A
#
# COMPACT_ATOMS: atom_id res chain seq x y z
N MET A 1 -11.07 14.15 -13.36
CA MET A 1 -10.96 13.14 -12.27
C MET A 1 -9.66 12.38 -12.46
N ILE A 2 -8.86 12.22 -11.41
CA ILE A 2 -7.58 11.49 -11.44
C ILE A 2 -7.67 10.31 -10.47
N THR A 3 -7.20 9.16 -10.90
CA THR A 3 -7.10 7.96 -10.07
C THR A 3 -5.65 7.72 -9.65
N PHE A 4 -5.42 7.45 -8.37
CA PHE A 4 -4.12 7.08 -7.83
C PHE A 4 -4.08 5.61 -7.46
N LEU A 5 -3.01 4.90 -7.85
CA LEU A 5 -2.67 3.62 -7.24
C LEU A 5 -1.78 3.88 -6.03
N SER A 6 -2.20 3.37 -4.88
CA SER A 6 -1.58 3.72 -3.59
C SER A 6 -1.32 2.49 -2.73
N GLY A 7 -0.14 2.49 -2.12
CA GLY A 7 0.25 1.60 -1.04
C GLY A 7 1.44 2.20 -0.29
N GLY A 8 1.68 1.73 0.92
CA GLY A 8 2.73 2.26 1.79
C GLY A 8 2.58 3.76 2.07
N THR A 9 3.69 4.48 2.15
CA THR A 9 3.71 5.91 2.49
C THR A 9 4.04 6.83 1.32
N GLY A 10 4.53 6.29 0.19
CA GLY A 10 4.99 7.09 -0.95
C GLY A 10 3.87 7.88 -1.61
N THR A 11 2.82 7.20 -2.05
CA THR A 11 1.64 7.84 -2.65
C THR A 11 0.91 8.76 -1.67
N PRO A 12 0.67 8.40 -0.39
CA PRO A 12 0.12 9.34 0.60
C PRO A 12 0.93 10.63 0.75
N LYS A 13 2.26 10.58 0.67
CA LYS A 13 3.09 11.80 0.65
C LYS A 13 2.77 12.69 -0.56
N LEU A 14 2.65 12.10 -1.75
CA LEU A 14 2.26 12.82 -2.96
C LEU A 14 0.86 13.44 -2.82
N LEU A 15 -0.11 12.67 -2.35
CA LEU A 15 -1.49 13.13 -2.09
C LEU A 15 -1.54 14.33 -1.14
N SER A 16 -0.60 14.45 -0.19
CA SER A 16 -0.56 15.56 0.77
C SER A 16 -0.34 16.94 0.14
N GLY A 17 0.11 17.00 -1.11
CA GLY A 17 0.29 18.25 -1.87
C GLY A 17 -0.90 18.64 -2.74
N MET A 18 -1.87 17.78 -2.89
CA MET A 18 -3.00 18.01 -3.77
C MET A 18 -3.96 19.07 -3.22
N PRO A 19 -4.69 19.79 -4.10
CA PRO A 19 -5.80 20.64 -3.68
C PRO A 19 -6.91 19.80 -3.02
N HIS A 20 -7.50 20.30 -1.93
CA HIS A 20 -8.58 19.60 -1.19
C HIS A 20 -9.89 19.42 -1.98
N ASN A 21 -10.05 20.09 -3.10
CA ASN A 21 -11.23 20.02 -3.97
C ASN A 21 -10.98 19.22 -5.26
N ALA A 22 -9.90 18.49 -5.34
CA ALA A 22 -9.61 17.67 -6.51
C ALA A 22 -10.54 16.46 -6.54
N ASP A 23 -11.19 16.23 -7.68
CA ASP A 23 -11.90 14.97 -7.97
C ASP A 23 -10.90 13.82 -8.02
N THR A 24 -10.66 13.22 -6.86
CA THR A 24 -9.62 12.22 -6.67
C THR A 24 -10.20 10.90 -6.21
N VAL A 25 -9.84 9.85 -6.91
CA VAL A 25 -10.05 8.46 -6.49
C VAL A 25 -8.70 7.85 -6.12
N VAL A 26 -8.65 7.11 -5.03
CA VAL A 26 -7.46 6.36 -4.62
C VAL A 26 -7.82 4.89 -4.54
N ILE A 27 -7.11 4.06 -5.31
CA ILE A 27 -7.19 2.60 -5.21
C ILE A 27 -6.05 2.17 -4.28
N GLY A 28 -6.41 1.67 -3.10
CA GLY A 28 -5.47 1.27 -2.06
C GLY A 28 -5.14 -0.21 -2.11
N ASN A 29 -3.87 -0.53 -1.88
CA ASN A 29 -3.37 -1.89 -1.72
C ASN A 29 -4.01 -2.56 -0.49
N THR A 30 -4.44 -3.79 -0.65
CA THR A 30 -4.93 -4.67 0.44
C THR A 30 -4.10 -5.95 0.58
N GLY A 31 -3.00 -6.06 -0.20
CA GLY A 31 -2.09 -7.21 -0.09
C GLY A 31 -1.29 -7.24 1.22
N ASP A 32 -1.22 -6.12 1.91
CA ASP A 32 -0.52 -5.97 3.19
C ASP A 32 -1.47 -6.01 4.41
N ASP A 33 -2.76 -6.25 4.17
CA ASP A 33 -3.76 -6.38 5.23
C ASP A 33 -3.51 -7.61 6.09
N ILE A 34 -3.72 -7.48 7.40
CA ILE A 34 -3.49 -8.57 8.37
C ILE A 34 -4.59 -8.65 9.42
N GLU A 35 -4.72 -9.82 10.02
CA GLU A 35 -5.49 -10.02 11.25
C GLU A 35 -4.57 -10.12 12.46
N MET A 36 -4.75 -9.18 13.39
CA MET A 36 -4.11 -9.16 14.70
C MET A 36 -5.16 -9.51 15.75
N GLY A 37 -5.21 -10.77 16.18
CA GLY A 37 -6.32 -11.26 17.00
C GLY A 37 -7.64 -11.21 16.24
N ASP A 38 -8.56 -10.35 16.70
CA ASP A 38 -9.86 -10.09 16.08
C ASP A 38 -9.91 -8.78 15.26
N LEU A 39 -8.75 -8.14 15.07
CA LEU A 39 -8.64 -6.87 14.35
C LEU A 39 -8.14 -7.06 12.92
N LEU A 40 -8.94 -6.67 11.94
CA LEU A 40 -8.47 -6.50 10.56
C LEU A 40 -7.81 -5.12 10.42
N VAL A 41 -6.50 -5.13 10.24
CA VAL A 41 -5.67 -3.95 10.03
C VAL A 41 -5.37 -3.82 8.54
N CYS A 42 -5.71 -2.68 7.94
CA CYS A 42 -5.47 -2.37 6.53
C CYS A 42 -4.53 -1.16 6.42
N PRO A 43 -3.21 -1.34 6.59
CA PRO A 43 -2.28 -0.22 6.81
C PRO A 43 -2.29 0.81 5.69
N ASP A 44 -2.41 0.37 4.45
CA ASP A 44 -2.34 1.24 3.28
C ASP A 44 -3.64 2.04 3.08
N LEU A 45 -4.80 1.42 3.32
CA LEU A 45 -6.09 2.12 3.32
C LEU A 45 -6.15 3.13 4.47
N ASP A 46 -5.70 2.74 5.66
CA ASP A 46 -5.74 3.57 6.87
C ASP A 46 -4.85 4.81 6.71
N THR A 47 -3.66 4.66 6.13
CA THR A 47 -2.77 5.79 5.87
C THR A 47 -3.41 6.84 4.96
N VAL A 48 -4.08 6.44 3.87
CA VAL A 48 -4.81 7.35 2.99
C VAL A 48 -6.02 7.97 3.69
N MET A 49 -6.80 7.16 4.38
CA MET A 49 -8.00 7.60 5.10
C MET A 49 -7.67 8.62 6.20
N TYR A 50 -6.62 8.36 6.99
CA TYR A 50 -6.18 9.30 8.04
C TYR A 50 -5.52 10.54 7.47
N LEU A 51 -4.82 10.45 6.33
CA LEU A 51 -4.27 11.61 5.64
C LEU A 51 -5.39 12.54 5.16
N SER A 52 -6.37 11.99 4.44
CA SER A 52 -7.44 12.77 3.81
C SER A 52 -8.44 13.33 4.83
N SER A 53 -8.56 12.72 6.00
CA SER A 53 -9.32 13.26 7.12
C SER A 53 -8.53 14.20 8.05
N GLY A 54 -7.24 14.42 7.79
CA GLY A 54 -6.38 15.34 8.55
C GLY A 54 -5.91 14.82 9.92
N ILE A 55 -6.15 13.55 10.24
CA ILE A 55 -5.78 12.96 11.55
C ILE A 55 -4.49 12.11 11.52
N LEU A 56 -3.87 11.91 10.35
CA LEU A 56 -2.64 11.13 10.23
C LEU A 56 -1.50 11.71 11.07
N ASP A 57 -0.75 10.85 11.76
CA ASP A 57 0.54 11.23 12.34
C ASP A 57 1.62 11.37 11.25
N ARG A 58 1.76 12.58 10.72
CA ARG A 58 2.72 12.89 9.65
C ARG A 58 4.18 12.78 10.02
N LYS A 59 4.50 12.62 11.31
CA LYS A 59 5.89 12.35 11.74
C LYS A 59 6.26 10.88 11.51
N LYS A 60 5.32 9.99 11.77
CA LYS A 60 5.48 8.55 11.59
C LYS A 60 5.02 8.07 10.21
N TRP A 61 4.12 8.81 9.54
CA TRP A 61 3.39 8.42 8.34
C TRP A 61 2.54 7.16 8.49
N TRP A 62 2.08 6.90 9.71
CA TRP A 62 1.11 5.87 10.04
C TRP A 62 0.41 6.20 11.36
N GLY A 63 -0.78 5.61 11.55
CA GLY A 63 -1.58 5.79 12.77
C GLY A 63 -2.11 7.20 12.97
N ILE A 64 -2.78 7.44 14.08
CA ILE A 64 -3.49 8.70 14.38
C ILE A 64 -2.57 9.64 15.17
N LYS A 65 -2.59 10.92 14.81
CA LYS A 65 -1.82 11.97 15.49
C LYS A 65 -2.26 12.10 16.96
N GLY A 66 -1.28 12.04 17.87
CA GLY A 66 -1.52 12.17 19.31
C GLY A 66 -2.24 10.98 19.93
N ASP A 67 -2.20 9.81 19.27
CA ASP A 67 -2.72 8.57 19.83
C ASP A 67 -1.85 8.04 20.96
N THR A 68 -2.45 7.28 21.87
CA THR A 68 -1.80 6.55 22.95
C THR A 68 -1.62 5.08 22.58
N PHE A 69 -0.78 4.36 23.33
CA PHE A 69 -0.46 2.97 23.05
C PHE A 69 -0.60 2.07 24.28
N GLY A 70 -1.41 2.49 25.26
CA GLY A 70 -1.55 1.78 26.53
C GLY A 70 -2.02 0.33 26.36
N THR A 71 -2.97 0.10 25.48
CA THR A 71 -3.45 -1.27 25.19
C THR A 71 -2.35 -2.12 24.54
N HIS A 72 -1.65 -1.56 23.55
CA HIS A 72 -0.55 -2.26 22.89
C HIS A 72 0.57 -2.63 23.88
N ASP A 73 1.03 -1.65 24.64
CA ASP A 73 2.13 -1.85 25.58
C ASP A 73 1.77 -2.91 26.64
N TYR A 74 0.51 -2.91 27.13
CA TYR A 74 0.01 -3.92 28.06
C TYR A 74 -0.06 -5.33 27.43
N LEU A 75 -0.52 -5.45 26.18
CA LEU A 75 -0.59 -6.75 25.49
C LEU A 75 0.81 -7.33 25.22
N VAL A 76 1.78 -6.48 24.87
CA VAL A 76 3.18 -6.90 24.69
C VAL A 76 3.77 -7.38 26.03
N GLU A 77 3.52 -6.69 27.12
CA GLU A 77 3.97 -7.09 28.47
C GLU A 77 3.35 -8.44 28.88
N LEU A 78 2.04 -8.59 28.72
CA LEU A 78 1.33 -9.84 29.01
C LEU A 78 1.85 -11.01 28.17
N ALA A 79 2.14 -10.78 26.88
CA ALA A 79 2.70 -11.80 26.01
C ALA A 79 4.08 -12.28 26.50
N LYS A 80 4.94 -11.36 26.94
CA LYS A 80 6.24 -11.68 27.53
C LYS A 80 6.11 -12.51 28.81
N GLU A 81 5.24 -12.09 29.73
CA GLU A 81 4.98 -12.81 30.97
C GLU A 81 4.49 -14.25 30.75
N ARG A 82 3.77 -14.47 29.66
CA ARG A 82 3.21 -15.77 29.29
C ARG A 82 4.10 -16.59 28.34
N GLY A 83 5.26 -16.06 27.95
CA GLY A 83 6.13 -16.69 26.96
C GLY A 83 5.51 -16.81 25.56
N TRP A 84 4.64 -15.86 25.20
CA TRP A 84 4.00 -15.78 23.88
C TRP A 84 4.71 -14.80 22.93
N ASP A 85 5.75 -14.18 23.39
CA ASP A 85 6.63 -13.27 22.66
C ASP A 85 7.48 -14.08 21.65
N GLY A 86 6.89 -14.41 20.56
CA GLY A 86 7.53 -15.17 19.47
C GLY A 86 7.57 -14.38 18.18
N ASN A 87 8.27 -14.97 17.21
CA ASN A 87 8.28 -14.43 15.86
C ASN A 87 6.86 -14.47 15.27
N PRO A 88 6.40 -13.40 14.63
CA PRO A 88 5.10 -13.39 13.99
C PRO A 88 5.14 -14.29 12.74
N ASN A 89 4.51 -15.45 12.85
CA ASN A 89 4.38 -16.40 11.75
C ASN A 89 2.92 -16.53 11.34
N PHE A 90 2.69 -16.79 10.06
CA PHE A 90 1.38 -17.19 9.58
C PHE A 90 0.91 -18.47 10.28
N LEU A 91 -0.39 -18.55 10.50
CA LEU A 91 -1.02 -19.81 10.86
C LEU A 91 -0.76 -20.85 9.75
N LYS A 92 -0.54 -22.11 10.13
CA LYS A 92 -0.48 -23.21 9.18
C LYS A 92 -1.79 -23.34 8.42
N LYS A 93 -1.74 -23.87 7.19
CA LYS A 93 -2.91 -23.94 6.31
C LYS A 93 -4.13 -24.62 6.96
N ASN A 94 -3.93 -25.65 7.75
CA ASN A 94 -5.01 -26.33 8.47
C ASN A 94 -5.62 -25.47 9.59
N GLU A 95 -4.84 -24.60 10.22
CA GLU A 95 -5.30 -23.65 11.24
C GLU A 95 -6.05 -22.48 10.58
N GLN A 96 -5.62 -22.06 9.40
CA GLN A 96 -6.28 -21.02 8.62
C GLN A 96 -7.68 -21.43 8.14
N ILE A 97 -7.86 -22.70 7.74
CA ILE A 97 -9.14 -23.23 7.27
C ILE A 97 -10.23 -23.16 8.34
N SER A 98 -9.87 -23.29 9.62
CA SER A 98 -10.80 -23.11 10.74
C SER A 98 -11.15 -21.65 11.02
N GLY A 99 -10.45 -20.71 10.38
CA GLY A 99 -10.70 -19.29 10.51
C GLY A 99 -12.05 -18.89 9.89
N LYS A 100 -12.57 -17.77 10.38
CA LYS A 100 -13.82 -17.20 9.91
C LYS A 100 -13.63 -16.52 8.55
N ARG A 101 -14.55 -15.63 8.19
CA ARG A 101 -14.68 -14.95 6.90
C ARG A 101 -13.48 -14.10 6.46
N ILE A 102 -12.77 -13.50 7.41
CA ILE A 102 -11.59 -12.69 7.12
C ILE A 102 -10.48 -13.62 6.67
N ALA A 103 -9.79 -13.21 5.66
CA ALA A 103 -8.86 -14.03 4.91
C ALA A 103 -7.88 -14.81 5.79
N ASN A 104 -7.96 -16.09 5.67
CA ASN A 104 -7.22 -17.02 6.50
C ASN A 104 -5.70 -16.86 6.40
N TRP A 105 -5.20 -16.34 5.28
CA TRP A 105 -3.77 -16.14 5.05
C TRP A 105 -3.20 -14.90 5.75
N ARG A 106 -4.08 -14.07 6.36
CA ARG A 106 -3.68 -12.86 7.08
C ARG A 106 -3.53 -13.06 8.58
N ARG A 107 -3.87 -14.24 9.09
CA ARG A 107 -3.84 -14.56 10.52
C ARG A 107 -2.44 -14.92 10.99
N PHE A 108 -2.14 -14.49 12.21
CA PHE A 108 -0.90 -14.79 12.89
C PHE A 108 -1.13 -15.69 14.10
N SER A 109 -0.20 -16.65 14.29
CA SER A 109 -0.27 -17.63 15.38
C SER A 109 0.33 -17.12 16.70
N GLY A 110 1.09 -16.02 16.66
CA GLY A 110 1.74 -15.47 17.86
C GLY A 110 0.74 -14.77 18.77
N GLY A 111 1.00 -14.84 20.07
CA GLY A 111 0.25 -14.09 21.07
C GLY A 111 0.67 -12.62 21.19
N GLU A 112 1.84 -12.27 20.64
CA GLU A 112 2.37 -10.92 20.69
C GLU A 112 1.82 -10.05 19.56
N GLU A 113 1.43 -8.84 19.92
CA GLU A 113 1.04 -7.81 18.99
C GLU A 113 2.30 -7.12 18.43
N PHE A 114 2.90 -7.67 17.34
CA PHE A 114 4.15 -7.18 16.78
C PHE A 114 4.04 -5.85 16.03
N MET A 115 2.84 -5.46 15.61
CA MET A 115 2.57 -4.14 15.06
C MET A 115 2.08 -3.20 16.15
N LYS A 116 2.65 -2.02 16.20
CA LYS A 116 2.26 -1.01 17.18
C LYS A 116 0.95 -0.35 16.76
N ILE A 117 -0.15 -0.70 17.43
CA ILE A 117 -1.49 -0.19 17.17
C ILE A 117 -1.87 0.80 18.28
N GLY A 118 -2.30 2.02 17.90
CA GLY A 118 -2.77 3.04 18.83
C GLY A 118 -4.14 2.71 19.42
N ASP A 119 -4.45 3.28 20.60
CA ASP A 119 -5.72 3.01 21.28
C ASP A 119 -6.93 3.52 20.48
N ARG A 120 -6.81 4.68 19.82
CA ARG A 120 -7.85 5.23 18.92
C ARG A 120 -7.86 4.53 17.58
N ASP A 121 -6.70 4.23 17.01
CA ASP A 121 -6.52 3.48 15.78
C ASP A 121 -7.22 2.11 15.87
N ARG A 122 -7.03 1.41 16.98
CA ARG A 122 -7.67 0.14 17.31
C ARG A 122 -9.20 0.17 17.22
N LEU A 123 -9.84 1.30 17.53
CA LEU A 123 -11.29 1.42 17.41
C LEU A 123 -11.77 1.33 15.96
N PHE A 124 -11.02 1.89 15.02
CA PHE A 124 -11.35 1.79 13.58
C PHE A 124 -11.12 0.36 13.05
N HIS A 125 -10.06 -0.31 13.48
CA HIS A 125 -9.84 -1.71 13.13
C HIS A 125 -10.94 -2.62 13.69
N LYS A 126 -11.35 -2.41 14.94
CA LYS A 126 -12.44 -3.15 15.57
C LYS A 126 -13.77 -2.92 14.86
N LEU A 127 -14.09 -1.68 14.50
CA LEU A 127 -15.30 -1.35 13.75
C LEU A 127 -15.28 -2.01 12.36
N ARG A 128 -14.14 -1.97 11.65
CA ARG A 128 -13.94 -2.65 10.38
C ARG A 128 -14.22 -4.14 10.50
N SER A 129 -13.55 -4.82 11.43
CA SER A 129 -13.70 -6.27 11.64
C SER A 129 -15.15 -6.65 11.92
N ARG A 130 -15.82 -5.90 12.78
CA ARG A 130 -17.23 -6.12 13.09
C ARG A 130 -18.13 -5.98 11.86
N LEU A 131 -17.96 -4.93 11.07
CA LEU A 131 -18.80 -4.71 9.87
C LEU A 131 -18.55 -5.81 8.82
N ILE A 132 -17.32 -6.30 8.68
CA ILE A 132 -17.00 -7.47 7.83
C ILE A 132 -17.68 -8.74 8.36
N GLU A 133 -17.65 -8.96 9.68
CA GLU A 133 -18.35 -10.10 10.31
C GLU A 133 -19.88 -10.04 10.13
N GLU A 134 -20.44 -8.83 10.09
CA GLU A 134 -21.86 -8.57 9.80
C GLU A 134 -22.22 -8.79 8.32
N GLY A 135 -21.20 -9.03 7.45
CA GLY A 135 -21.39 -9.40 6.03
C GLY A 135 -21.20 -8.26 5.05
N LYS A 136 -20.72 -7.10 5.48
CA LYS A 136 -20.35 -6.02 4.56
C LYS A 136 -19.06 -6.35 3.82
N THR A 137 -18.95 -5.86 2.59
CA THR A 137 -17.71 -5.92 1.80
C THR A 137 -16.68 -4.92 2.34
N LEU A 138 -15.40 -5.12 2.02
CA LEU A 138 -14.34 -4.17 2.39
C LEU A 138 -14.56 -2.79 1.76
N THR A 139 -15.11 -2.75 0.53
CA THR A 139 -15.49 -1.50 -0.15
C THR A 139 -16.56 -0.75 0.64
N GLU A 140 -17.65 -1.41 1.07
CA GLU A 140 -18.71 -0.79 1.86
C GLU A 140 -18.21 -0.31 3.23
N VAL A 141 -17.34 -1.09 3.87
CA VAL A 141 -16.73 -0.73 5.15
C VAL A 141 -15.81 0.48 5.00
N THR A 142 -14.97 0.49 3.96
CA THR A 142 -14.08 1.63 3.68
C THR A 142 -14.87 2.90 3.42
N GLU A 143 -15.95 2.83 2.63
CA GLU A 143 -16.85 3.97 2.38
C GLU A 143 -17.50 4.48 3.67
N ASN A 144 -17.97 3.58 4.55
CA ASN A 144 -18.54 3.96 5.85
C ASN A 144 -17.51 4.69 6.72
N LEU A 145 -16.29 4.16 6.84
CA LEU A 145 -15.22 4.78 7.65
C LEU A 145 -14.80 6.14 7.07
N CYS A 146 -14.66 6.24 5.76
CA CYS A 146 -14.37 7.50 5.06
C CYS A 146 -15.46 8.55 5.30
N SER A 147 -16.74 8.14 5.27
CA SER A 147 -17.87 9.02 5.56
C SER A 147 -17.84 9.55 7.00
N VAL A 148 -17.60 8.67 7.99
CA VAL A 148 -17.46 9.06 9.40
C VAL A 148 -16.31 10.05 9.60
N LEU A 149 -15.19 9.81 8.95
CA LEU A 149 -13.99 10.64 9.03
C LEU A 149 -14.03 11.88 8.11
N LYS A 150 -15.03 11.99 7.25
CA LYS A 150 -15.21 13.10 6.28
C LYS A 150 -13.97 13.28 5.41
N THR A 151 -13.50 12.18 4.81
CA THR A 151 -12.36 12.22 3.90
C THR A 151 -12.67 13.05 2.66
N ASP A 152 -11.65 13.69 2.10
CA ASP A 152 -11.75 14.52 0.90
C ASP A 152 -11.40 13.78 -0.41
N VAL A 153 -11.16 12.47 -0.33
CA VAL A 153 -10.92 11.58 -1.48
C VAL A 153 -11.87 10.40 -1.46
N LYS A 154 -12.18 9.85 -2.63
CA LYS A 154 -12.86 8.55 -2.74
C LYS A 154 -11.81 7.45 -2.64
N LEU A 155 -11.80 6.72 -1.52
CA LEU A 155 -10.90 5.60 -1.29
C LEU A 155 -11.58 4.27 -1.61
N LEU A 156 -10.93 3.47 -2.46
CA LEU A 156 -11.39 2.14 -2.87
C LEU A 156 -10.32 1.10 -2.49
N PRO A 157 -10.65 0.00 -1.83
CA PRO A 157 -9.76 -1.15 -1.76
C PRO A 157 -9.59 -1.74 -3.17
N MET A 158 -8.43 -2.30 -3.48
CA MET A 158 -8.15 -2.90 -4.78
C MET A 158 -9.10 -4.08 -5.10
N SER A 159 -9.56 -4.77 -4.06
CA SER A 159 -10.51 -5.89 -4.13
C SER A 159 -11.26 -6.04 -2.81
N ASP A 160 -12.46 -6.60 -2.85
CA ASP A 160 -13.18 -7.09 -1.67
C ASP A 160 -12.71 -8.50 -1.26
N ASP A 161 -12.10 -9.23 -2.19
CA ASP A 161 -11.53 -10.54 -1.93
C ASP A 161 -10.14 -10.41 -1.29
N PRO A 162 -9.76 -11.33 -0.40
CA PRO A 162 -8.49 -11.29 0.30
C PRO A 162 -7.31 -11.61 -0.62
N VAL A 163 -6.28 -10.77 -0.53
CA VAL A 163 -4.96 -11.00 -1.14
C VAL A 163 -3.90 -10.79 -0.06
N SER A 164 -2.81 -11.56 -0.10
CA SER A 164 -1.72 -11.43 0.87
C SER A 164 -0.35 -11.46 0.20
N SER A 165 0.47 -10.45 0.51
CA SER A 165 1.87 -10.38 0.08
C SER A 165 2.71 -11.35 0.93
N ILE A 166 3.10 -12.47 0.35
CA ILE A 166 3.88 -13.54 1.00
C ILE A 166 5.29 -13.55 0.46
N LEU A 167 6.26 -13.48 1.37
CA LEU A 167 7.68 -13.54 1.07
C LEU A 167 8.22 -14.93 1.40
N GLN A 168 9.00 -15.49 0.47
CA GLN A 168 9.85 -16.62 0.72
C GLN A 168 11.22 -16.09 1.15
N THR A 169 11.63 -16.44 2.37
CA THR A 169 12.85 -15.92 2.99
C THR A 169 13.75 -17.04 3.48
N ASP A 170 15.00 -16.72 3.80
CA ASP A 170 15.94 -17.62 4.46
C ASP A 170 15.43 -18.15 5.82
N LEU A 171 14.46 -17.48 6.44
CA LEU A 171 13.78 -17.92 7.67
C LEU A 171 12.45 -18.66 7.41
N GLY A 172 12.11 -18.91 6.14
CA GLY A 172 10.86 -19.51 5.71
C GLY A 172 9.86 -18.51 5.16
N GLU A 173 8.65 -19.00 4.93
CA GLU A 173 7.55 -18.21 4.37
C GLU A 173 6.98 -17.26 5.41
N MET A 174 6.81 -15.99 5.06
CA MET A 174 6.20 -15.01 5.95
C MET A 174 5.42 -13.92 5.20
N HIS A 175 4.44 -13.34 5.86
CA HIS A 175 3.70 -12.18 5.37
C HIS A 175 4.59 -10.93 5.38
N PHE A 176 4.35 -10.01 4.44
CA PHE A 176 5.13 -8.78 4.33
C PHE A 176 5.13 -7.97 5.64
N GLN A 177 4.01 -7.87 6.34
CA GLN A 177 3.98 -7.14 7.63
C GLN A 177 4.81 -7.82 8.71
N ALA A 178 4.86 -9.16 8.74
CA ALA A 178 5.76 -9.89 9.64
C ALA A 178 7.23 -9.58 9.30
N PHE A 179 7.58 -9.63 8.02
CA PHE A 179 8.91 -9.27 7.54
C PHE A 179 9.29 -7.83 7.88
N TRP A 180 8.38 -6.87 7.58
CA TRP A 180 8.69 -5.46 7.73
C TRP A 180 8.56 -4.96 9.17
N ALA A 181 7.43 -5.15 9.81
CA ALA A 181 7.17 -4.66 11.16
C ALA A 181 7.77 -5.55 12.25
N GLY A 182 7.68 -6.88 12.09
CA GLY A 182 8.22 -7.85 13.04
C GLY A 182 9.74 -7.97 12.93
N TRP A 183 10.24 -8.40 11.78
CA TRP A 183 11.64 -8.69 11.54
C TRP A 183 12.48 -7.49 11.09
N LYS A 184 11.88 -6.30 10.95
CA LYS A 184 12.57 -5.04 10.54
C LYS A 184 13.27 -5.16 9.18
N GLY A 185 12.72 -5.97 8.26
CA GLY A 185 13.26 -6.18 6.94
C GLY A 185 14.60 -6.92 6.88
N LYS A 186 15.00 -7.60 7.97
CA LYS A 186 16.31 -8.27 8.08
C LYS A 186 16.45 -9.53 7.23
N PRO A 187 15.45 -10.46 7.17
CA PRO A 187 15.58 -11.69 6.42
C PRO A 187 15.94 -11.44 4.95
N GLU A 188 16.68 -12.35 4.35
CA GLU A 188 16.90 -12.33 2.91
C GLU A 188 15.64 -12.83 2.20
N VAL A 189 15.30 -12.19 1.07
CA VAL A 189 14.08 -12.49 0.31
C VAL A 189 14.47 -13.18 -0.99
N GLU A 190 13.95 -14.38 -1.18
CA GLU A 190 14.19 -15.19 -2.38
C GLU A 190 13.10 -14.97 -3.43
N ASN A 191 11.84 -14.85 -3.00
CA ASN A 191 10.68 -14.64 -3.87
C ASN A 191 9.55 -13.94 -3.14
N ILE A 192 8.60 -13.39 -3.91
CA ILE A 192 7.39 -12.75 -3.40
C ILE A 192 6.22 -13.20 -4.26
N GLU A 193 5.14 -13.63 -3.64
CA GLU A 193 3.88 -13.94 -4.29
C GLU A 193 2.72 -13.15 -3.67
N PHE A 194 1.69 -12.92 -4.46
CA PHE A 194 0.45 -12.27 -4.01
C PHE A 194 -0.64 -13.34 -3.94
N ARG A 195 -0.63 -14.06 -2.83
CA ARG A 195 -1.50 -15.22 -2.61
C ARG A 195 -2.96 -14.80 -2.57
N GLY A 196 -3.78 -15.41 -3.42
CA GLY A 196 -5.20 -15.09 -3.59
C GLY A 196 -5.50 -14.18 -4.78
N SER A 197 -4.50 -13.50 -5.36
CA SER A 197 -4.71 -12.57 -6.47
C SER A 197 -5.25 -13.26 -7.75
N GLU A 198 -4.92 -14.53 -7.94
CA GLU A 198 -5.38 -15.35 -9.07
C GLU A 198 -6.91 -15.57 -9.12
N THR A 199 -7.57 -15.45 -7.96
CA THR A 199 -9.03 -15.63 -7.83
C THR A 199 -9.76 -14.37 -7.39
N ALA A 200 -9.05 -13.42 -6.80
CA ALA A 200 -9.60 -12.14 -6.35
C ALA A 200 -10.12 -11.31 -7.53
N LYS A 201 -11.27 -10.68 -7.32
CA LYS A 201 -11.95 -9.88 -8.34
C LYS A 201 -11.87 -8.40 -8.02
N THR A 202 -11.54 -7.61 -9.02
CA THR A 202 -11.71 -6.16 -8.98
C THR A 202 -13.19 -5.79 -8.88
N THR A 203 -13.51 -4.81 -8.05
CA THR A 203 -14.88 -4.29 -8.00
C THR A 203 -15.19 -3.43 -9.22
N ARG A 204 -16.49 -3.29 -9.56
CA ARG A 204 -16.90 -2.34 -10.61
C ARG A 204 -16.39 -0.92 -10.36
N PHE A 205 -16.33 -0.51 -9.11
CA PHE A 205 -15.85 0.84 -8.74
C PHE A 205 -14.38 1.04 -9.09
N VAL A 206 -13.54 0.02 -8.91
CA VAL A 206 -12.12 0.05 -9.30
C VAL A 206 -11.99 0.07 -10.82
N VAL A 207 -12.74 -0.79 -11.54
CA VAL A 207 -12.75 -0.79 -13.01
C VAL A 207 -13.17 0.58 -13.58
N ASP A 208 -14.22 1.19 -13.03
CA ASP A 208 -14.67 2.51 -13.47
C ASP A 208 -13.66 3.61 -13.13
N ALA A 209 -12.97 3.52 -12.00
CA ALA A 209 -11.93 4.45 -11.62
C ALA A 209 -10.70 4.38 -12.55
N LEU A 210 -10.34 3.19 -13.03
CA LEU A 210 -9.21 3.00 -13.94
C LEU A 210 -9.45 3.52 -15.37
N LYS A 211 -10.65 3.94 -15.71
CA LYS A 211 -10.93 4.66 -16.98
C LYS A 211 -10.51 6.12 -16.96
N ASN A 212 -10.19 6.66 -15.78
CA ASN A 212 -9.66 8.02 -15.63
C ASN A 212 -8.15 8.04 -15.92
N GLU A 213 -7.57 9.24 -15.97
CA GLU A 213 -6.11 9.40 -15.94
C GLU A 213 -5.55 8.83 -14.63
N VAL A 214 -4.52 7.98 -14.73
CA VAL A 214 -3.97 7.24 -13.58
C VAL A 214 -2.58 7.76 -13.21
N ILE A 215 -2.37 7.99 -11.92
CA ILE A 215 -1.05 8.26 -11.36
C ILE A 215 -0.65 7.10 -10.43
N ILE A 216 0.47 6.46 -10.75
CA ILE A 216 1.15 5.55 -9.82
C ILE A 216 2.14 6.38 -9.01
N GLY A 217 1.88 6.53 -7.71
CA GLY A 217 2.74 7.32 -6.84
C GLY A 217 4.08 6.63 -6.52
N PRO A 218 5.02 7.34 -5.86
CA PRO A 218 6.37 6.84 -5.58
C PRO A 218 6.39 5.83 -4.42
N SER A 219 5.53 4.85 -4.49
CA SER A 219 5.40 3.73 -3.54
C SER A 219 6.28 2.56 -3.93
N ASN A 220 6.44 1.59 -3.03
CA ASN A 220 7.18 0.36 -3.33
C ASN A 220 6.53 -0.38 -4.52
N PRO A 221 7.25 -0.57 -5.64
CA PRO A 221 6.66 -1.17 -6.83
C PRO A 221 6.27 -2.64 -6.62
N VAL A 222 6.92 -3.32 -5.68
CA VAL A 222 6.66 -4.74 -5.43
C VAL A 222 5.50 -4.93 -4.45
N THR A 223 5.61 -4.43 -3.22
CA THR A 223 4.63 -4.75 -2.16
C THR A 223 3.50 -3.73 -2.03
N SER A 224 3.64 -2.52 -2.56
CA SER A 224 2.58 -1.51 -2.50
C SER A 224 1.75 -1.44 -3.78
N ILE A 225 2.38 -1.55 -4.94
CA ILE A 225 1.71 -1.46 -6.25
C ILE A 225 1.51 -2.86 -6.86
N GLY A 226 2.47 -3.76 -6.68
CA GLY A 226 2.43 -5.12 -7.22
C GLY A 226 1.15 -5.90 -6.90
N PRO A 227 0.62 -5.89 -5.66
CA PRO A 227 -0.65 -6.58 -5.38
C PRO A 227 -1.83 -6.04 -6.20
N ILE A 228 -1.89 -4.72 -6.42
CA ILE A 228 -2.94 -4.11 -7.28
C ILE A 228 -2.79 -4.62 -8.71
N LEU A 229 -1.57 -4.60 -9.26
CA LEU A 229 -1.29 -5.04 -10.63
C LEU A 229 -1.47 -6.55 -10.82
N SER A 230 -1.33 -7.34 -9.74
CA SER A 230 -1.51 -8.80 -9.82
C SER A 230 -2.97 -9.24 -10.01
N LEU A 231 -3.93 -8.35 -9.84
CA LEU A 231 -5.35 -8.66 -10.08
C LEU A 231 -5.61 -8.75 -11.58
N LYS A 232 -6.37 -9.78 -11.96
CA LYS A 232 -6.68 -10.06 -13.36
C LYS A 232 -7.38 -8.88 -14.04
N GLY A 233 -6.85 -8.45 -15.19
CA GLY A 233 -7.42 -7.40 -16.04
C GLY A 233 -6.96 -5.97 -15.68
N ILE A 234 -6.19 -5.78 -14.61
CA ILE A 234 -5.72 -4.44 -14.21
C ILE A 234 -4.70 -3.90 -15.20
N GLU A 235 -3.70 -4.68 -15.59
CA GLU A 235 -2.66 -4.21 -16.53
C GLU A 235 -3.24 -3.95 -17.92
N GLU A 236 -4.22 -4.75 -18.35
CA GLU A 236 -4.93 -4.53 -19.60
C GLU A 236 -5.69 -3.19 -19.56
N LEU A 237 -6.44 -2.91 -18.49
CA LEU A 237 -7.14 -1.62 -18.32
C LEU A 237 -6.16 -0.44 -18.28
N LEU A 238 -5.04 -0.58 -17.60
CA LEU A 238 -4.00 0.45 -17.56
C LEU A 238 -3.35 0.69 -18.92
N SER A 239 -3.23 -0.35 -19.75
CA SER A 239 -2.68 -0.22 -21.12
C SER A 239 -3.61 0.56 -22.05
N GLU A 240 -4.90 0.64 -21.74
CA GLU A 240 -5.92 1.40 -22.49
C GLU A 240 -6.14 2.83 -21.93
N THR A 241 -5.44 3.18 -20.85
CA THR A 241 -5.63 4.41 -20.10
C THR A 241 -4.35 5.24 -20.08
N LYS A 242 -4.44 6.56 -19.94
CA LYS A 242 -3.28 7.42 -19.73
C LYS A 242 -2.69 7.20 -18.34
N VAL A 243 -1.45 6.72 -18.28
CA VAL A 243 -0.78 6.38 -17.03
C VAL A 243 0.53 7.14 -16.85
N VAL A 244 0.65 7.83 -15.73
CA VAL A 244 1.89 8.46 -15.26
C VAL A 244 2.40 7.70 -14.04
N ALA A 245 3.69 7.37 -13.98
CA ALA A 245 4.30 6.78 -12.79
C ALA A 245 5.41 7.69 -12.25
N VAL A 246 5.42 7.89 -10.94
CA VAL A 246 6.50 8.59 -10.22
C VAL A 246 7.49 7.56 -9.72
N SER A 247 8.75 7.69 -10.12
CA SER A 247 9.83 6.79 -9.68
C SER A 247 10.04 6.90 -8.15
N PRO A 248 10.24 5.78 -7.45
CA PRO A 248 10.63 5.80 -6.05
C PRO A 248 12.16 5.94 -5.85
N PHE A 249 12.92 6.28 -6.91
CA PHE A 249 14.38 6.36 -6.85
C PHE A 249 14.86 7.82 -6.98
N ILE A 250 15.78 8.23 -6.09
CA ILE A 250 16.55 9.48 -6.19
C ILE A 250 17.96 9.11 -6.65
N GLY A 251 18.28 9.37 -7.92
CA GLY A 251 19.47 8.80 -8.54
C GLY A 251 19.45 7.27 -8.39
N ASP A 252 20.54 6.71 -7.82
CA ASP A 252 20.67 5.25 -7.62
C ASP A 252 20.15 4.77 -6.25
N LYS A 253 19.44 5.63 -5.50
CA LYS A 253 18.95 5.32 -4.15
C LYS A 253 17.44 5.27 -4.10
N SER A 254 16.87 4.22 -3.51
CA SER A 254 15.44 4.15 -3.23
C SER A 254 15.04 5.07 -2.07
N PHE A 255 13.82 5.62 -2.10
CA PHE A 255 13.28 6.51 -1.07
C PHE A 255 13.20 5.87 0.31
N SER A 256 12.86 4.58 0.37
CA SER A 256 12.61 3.94 1.66
C SER A 256 12.54 2.42 1.57
N GLY A 257 12.73 1.80 2.71
CA GLY A 257 12.42 0.43 2.98
C GLY A 257 13.18 -0.60 2.14
N PRO A 258 12.60 -1.78 1.99
CA PRO A 258 13.26 -2.91 1.37
C PRO A 258 13.13 -2.94 -0.16
N ILE A 259 12.83 -1.82 -0.83
CA ILE A 259 12.57 -1.76 -2.29
C ILE A 259 13.66 -2.50 -3.07
N LYS A 260 14.94 -2.23 -2.76
CA LYS A 260 16.07 -2.86 -3.45
C LYS A 260 16.02 -4.39 -3.33
N LYS A 261 15.89 -4.89 -2.10
CA LYS A 261 15.84 -6.33 -1.81
C LYS A 261 14.66 -6.99 -2.53
N LEU A 262 13.49 -6.35 -2.51
CA LEU A 262 12.26 -6.88 -3.08
C LEU A 262 12.26 -6.89 -4.61
N MET A 263 12.77 -5.84 -5.27
CA MET A 263 12.90 -5.79 -6.72
C MET A 263 13.87 -6.86 -7.22
N MET A 264 15.02 -7.00 -6.55
CA MET A 264 16.01 -8.04 -6.88
C MET A 264 15.43 -9.45 -6.73
N ALA A 265 14.64 -9.71 -5.69
CA ALA A 265 13.94 -10.97 -5.49
C ALA A 265 12.90 -11.27 -6.60
N LYS A 266 12.38 -10.24 -7.26
CA LYS A 266 11.49 -10.35 -8.43
C LYS A 266 12.27 -10.39 -9.76
N GLY A 267 13.61 -10.37 -9.72
CA GLY A 267 14.46 -10.40 -10.90
C GLY A 267 14.66 -9.07 -11.63
N TYR A 268 14.27 -7.94 -11.00
CA TYR A 268 14.43 -6.62 -11.59
C TYR A 268 15.60 -5.86 -10.97
N GLU A 269 16.25 -5.02 -11.75
CA GLU A 269 17.21 -4.06 -11.21
C GLU A 269 16.50 -3.06 -10.29
N ALA A 270 17.14 -2.73 -9.16
CA ALA A 270 16.59 -1.78 -8.19
C ALA A 270 16.92 -0.33 -8.55
N ASN A 271 16.42 0.11 -9.68
CA ASN A 271 16.57 1.45 -10.23
C ASN A 271 15.39 1.80 -11.14
N THR A 272 15.43 2.97 -11.78
CA THR A 272 14.37 3.43 -12.68
C THR A 272 14.23 2.55 -13.92
N SER A 273 15.32 1.92 -14.42
CA SER A 273 15.23 0.96 -15.54
C SER A 273 14.38 -0.26 -15.19
N GLY A 274 14.68 -0.91 -14.05
CA GLY A 274 13.90 -2.05 -13.59
C GLY A 274 12.44 -1.67 -13.25
N LEU A 275 12.20 -0.44 -12.77
CA LEU A 275 10.83 0.07 -12.61
C LEU A 275 10.08 0.13 -13.95
N MET A 276 10.75 0.56 -15.01
CA MET A 276 10.14 0.63 -16.35
C MET A 276 9.83 -0.74 -16.94
N GLU A 277 10.66 -1.73 -16.64
CA GLU A 277 10.39 -3.12 -17.00
C GLU A 277 9.17 -3.67 -16.25
N MET A 278 9.01 -3.29 -14.97
CA MET A 278 7.83 -3.67 -14.17
C MET A 278 6.54 -3.00 -14.66
N TYR A 279 6.63 -1.82 -15.29
CA TYR A 279 5.47 -1.02 -15.69
C TYR A 279 5.43 -0.77 -17.22
N PRO A 280 5.24 -1.83 -18.02
CA PRO A 280 5.24 -1.70 -19.48
C PRO A 280 4.09 -0.84 -20.02
N PHE A 281 3.01 -0.71 -19.28
CA PHE A 281 1.79 0.04 -19.61
C PHE A 281 1.89 1.55 -19.30
N VAL A 282 2.92 2.02 -18.60
CA VAL A 282 3.07 3.44 -18.24
C VAL A 282 3.48 4.26 -19.45
N ASP A 283 2.80 5.37 -19.74
CA ASP A 283 3.09 6.27 -20.85
C ASP A 283 4.24 7.22 -20.57
N VAL A 284 4.23 7.86 -19.38
CA VAL A 284 5.22 8.87 -18.99
C VAL A 284 5.70 8.62 -17.57
N PHE A 285 7.00 8.64 -17.38
CA PHE A 285 7.61 8.56 -16.06
C PHE A 285 8.01 9.93 -15.52
N VAL A 286 7.70 10.20 -14.26
CA VAL A 286 8.25 11.33 -13.50
C VAL A 286 9.40 10.81 -12.67
N ILE A 287 10.62 11.29 -12.96
CA ILE A 287 11.85 10.77 -12.38
C ILE A 287 12.68 11.89 -11.75
N ASP A 288 13.59 11.53 -10.87
CA ASP A 288 14.48 12.50 -10.22
C ASP A 288 15.35 13.23 -11.25
N SER A 289 15.58 14.52 -10.99
CA SER A 289 16.44 15.35 -11.86
C SER A 289 17.89 14.87 -11.90
N ASN A 290 18.35 14.18 -10.86
CA ASN A 290 19.70 13.62 -10.77
C ASN A 290 19.78 12.17 -11.28
N ASP A 291 18.68 11.56 -11.65
CA ASP A 291 18.66 10.22 -12.22
C ASP A 291 19.29 10.25 -13.61
N LYS A 292 20.37 9.50 -13.80
CA LYS A 292 21.12 9.43 -15.06
C LYS A 292 20.71 8.26 -15.96
N THR A 293 19.70 7.52 -15.57
CA THR A 293 19.20 6.37 -16.36
C THR A 293 18.84 6.85 -17.78
N ARG A 294 19.39 6.17 -18.77
CA ARG A 294 19.00 6.37 -20.18
C ARG A 294 17.67 5.66 -20.41
N ILE A 295 16.70 6.40 -20.86
CA ILE A 295 15.33 5.94 -20.96
C ILE A 295 14.82 6.23 -22.37
N ASP A 296 14.36 5.22 -23.05
CA ASP A 296 13.75 5.31 -24.38
C ASP A 296 12.25 5.63 -24.33
N ARG A 297 11.74 5.98 -23.13
CA ARG A 297 10.33 6.28 -22.89
C ARG A 297 10.14 7.75 -22.51
N PRO A 298 8.96 8.34 -22.78
CA PRO A 298 8.66 9.72 -22.40
C PRO A 298 8.83 9.94 -20.87
N MET A 299 9.44 11.06 -20.51
CA MET A 299 9.68 11.37 -19.09
C MET A 299 9.57 12.86 -18.79
N VAL A 300 9.30 13.15 -17.51
CA VAL A 300 9.42 14.45 -16.89
C VAL A 300 10.45 14.35 -15.79
N ARG A 301 11.44 15.22 -15.76
CA ARG A 301 12.48 15.29 -14.72
C ARG A 301 12.17 16.42 -13.74
N THR A 302 12.18 16.12 -12.46
CA THR A 302 12.02 17.07 -11.35
C THR A 302 12.69 16.53 -10.09
N ASP A 303 12.87 17.35 -9.07
CA ASP A 303 13.19 16.82 -7.74
C ASP A 303 11.95 16.14 -7.19
N ILE A 304 11.99 14.81 -7.08
CA ILE A 304 10.87 13.98 -6.62
C ILE A 304 10.86 13.74 -5.11
N ARG A 305 11.81 14.30 -4.36
CA ARG A 305 11.81 14.22 -2.90
C ARG A 305 10.60 14.94 -2.32
N ILE A 306 9.94 14.31 -1.36
CA ILE A 306 8.75 14.84 -0.72
C ILE A 306 8.96 14.85 0.80
N ASP A 307 9.39 16.00 1.31
CA ASP A 307 9.58 16.24 2.73
C ASP A 307 8.49 17.17 3.29
N CYS A 308 7.89 17.99 2.44
CA CYS A 308 6.84 18.94 2.80
C CYS A 308 5.75 19.07 1.73
N LYS A 309 4.70 19.85 2.04
CA LYS A 309 3.55 20.05 1.13
C LYS A 309 3.95 20.68 -0.21
N SER A 310 4.89 21.65 -0.21
CA SER A 310 5.35 22.26 -1.46
C SER A 310 6.11 21.30 -2.37
N ASP A 311 6.84 20.35 -1.79
CA ASP A 311 7.51 19.30 -2.57
C ASP A 311 6.48 18.38 -3.22
N ALA A 312 5.45 17.96 -2.46
CA ALA A 312 4.37 17.15 -2.97
C ALA A 312 3.61 17.87 -4.11
N MET A 313 3.35 19.17 -3.98
CA MET A 313 2.76 20.00 -5.06
C MET A 313 3.65 19.99 -6.30
N ARG A 314 4.96 20.21 -6.16
CA ARG A 314 5.92 20.18 -7.29
C ARG A 314 5.87 18.85 -8.04
N VAL A 315 5.85 17.73 -7.32
CA VAL A 315 5.79 16.40 -7.95
C VAL A 315 4.43 16.16 -8.60
N TYR A 316 3.34 16.59 -7.97
CA TYR A 316 2.00 16.52 -8.54
C TYR A 316 1.88 17.33 -9.82
N GLU A 317 2.38 18.58 -9.84
CA GLU A 317 2.41 19.43 -11.04
C GLU A 317 3.25 18.78 -12.17
N ALA A 318 4.32 18.07 -11.84
CA ALA A 318 5.09 17.31 -12.82
C ALA A 318 4.27 16.16 -13.42
N CYS A 319 3.41 15.50 -12.63
CA CYS A 319 2.48 14.49 -13.15
C CYS A 319 1.44 15.12 -14.09
N LEU A 320 0.89 16.30 -13.77
CA LEU A 320 -0.05 17.01 -14.66
C LEU A 320 0.63 17.40 -15.98
N LYS A 321 1.86 17.93 -15.94
CA LYS A 321 2.65 18.22 -17.15
C LYS A 321 2.96 16.96 -17.98
N ALA A 322 3.04 15.78 -17.32
CA ALA A 322 3.23 14.53 -18.03
C ALA A 322 1.97 14.17 -18.84
N PHE A 323 0.77 14.35 -18.31
CA PHE A 323 -0.49 14.15 -19.06
C PHE A 323 -0.62 15.11 -20.24
N GLU A 324 -0.25 16.40 -20.09
CA GLU A 324 -0.26 17.37 -21.20
C GLU A 324 0.65 16.97 -22.36
N LYS A 325 1.74 16.24 -22.11
CA LYS A 325 2.62 15.70 -23.16
C LYS A 325 1.98 14.58 -23.98
N MET A 326 1.03 13.83 -23.38
CA MET A 326 0.30 12.77 -24.09
C MET A 326 -0.76 13.31 -25.03
N GLU A 327 -1.35 14.48 -24.73
CA GLU A 327 -2.40 15.09 -25.57
C GLU A 327 -1.86 15.63 -26.90
N LYS A 328 -0.55 15.77 -27.01
CA LYS A 328 0.12 16.26 -28.23
C LYS A 328 0.55 15.13 -29.18
N LYS A 329 0.17 13.91 -28.87
CA LYS A 329 0.31 12.74 -29.77
C LYS A 329 -1.04 12.47 -30.45
#